data_b24c373dce09a822b21e6d356c8df1fc
#
_entry.id   b24c373dce09a822b21e6d356c8df1fc
#
_cell.length_a   1.000
_cell.length_b   1.000
_cell.length_c   1.000
_cell.angle_alpha   90.00
_cell.angle_beta   90.00
_cell.angle_gamma   90.00
#
_symmetry.space_group_name_H-M   'P 1'
#
loop_
_entity.id
_entity.type
_entity.pdbx_description
1 polymer ?
#
loop_
_entity_poly.entity_id
_entity_poly.type
_entity_poly.pdbx_seq_one_letter_code
_entity_poly.pdbx_strand_id
1 'polypeptide(L)'
;MAIAAKPRPSPIAWLIAPALLLFVLFFVLPFGVMAMMSFYSGNPVTNPNAFLTTRHYERFVFDSAGIYHDALWSTLRIGLITTIVSLLIGYPLAHWMARMQSRLGHALVLMAVIAPMLTGIVVRTFAWMTILQDKGVINTLLVQWGVIEKPLPLMYNEFGTVVALVHIYVPFMVLTLTGVIGRIDERLEQAARSRPAPRLRAACSSRSSMRPITPVRVSTMKGT
;
A
#
# COMPACT_ATOMS: atom_id res chain seq x y z
N MET A 1 43.15 21.49 27.42
CA MET A 1 41.93 20.99 28.03
C MET A 1 40.78 21.79 27.43
N ALA A 2 40.17 21.27 26.35
CA ALA A 2 39.07 21.97 25.62
C ALA A 2 37.74 21.74 26.35
N ILE A 3 37.18 22.81 26.89
CA ILE A 3 35.87 22.81 27.55
C ILE A 3 34.81 22.67 26.45
N ALA A 4 34.24 21.47 26.35
CA ALA A 4 33.12 21.21 25.44
C ALA A 4 31.95 22.16 25.79
N ALA A 5 31.63 23.10 24.92
CA ALA A 5 30.54 24.01 25.08
C ALA A 5 29.22 23.22 25.09
N LYS A 6 28.48 23.32 26.19
CA LYS A 6 27.14 22.69 26.36
C LYS A 6 26.21 23.23 25.27
N PRO A 7 25.60 22.37 24.44
CA PRO A 7 24.72 22.84 23.36
C PRO A 7 23.55 23.62 23.96
N ARG A 8 23.41 24.89 23.57
CA ARG A 8 22.23 25.71 23.95
C ARG A 8 21.00 25.14 23.25
N PRO A 9 19.91 24.92 23.98
CA PRO A 9 18.68 24.45 23.35
C PRO A 9 18.24 25.47 22.27
N SER A 10 18.08 25.01 21.05
CA SER A 10 17.61 25.86 19.96
C SER A 10 16.20 26.36 20.26
N PRO A 11 15.81 27.59 19.86
CA PRO A 11 14.44 28.10 20.07
C PRO A 11 13.38 27.20 19.44
N ILE A 12 13.76 26.43 18.43
CA ILE A 12 12.92 25.40 17.76
C ILE A 12 12.57 24.27 18.73
N ALA A 13 13.47 23.87 19.62
CA ALA A 13 13.20 22.82 20.62
C ALA A 13 12.07 23.21 21.58
N TRP A 14 12.01 24.47 21.98
CA TRP A 14 10.92 24.98 22.82
C TRP A 14 9.57 25.00 22.11
N LEU A 15 9.56 25.27 20.82
CA LEU A 15 8.33 25.26 20.02
C LEU A 15 7.78 23.84 19.81
N ILE A 16 8.67 22.84 19.68
CA ILE A 16 8.30 21.42 19.48
C ILE A 16 7.99 20.73 20.82
N ALA A 17 8.53 21.23 21.94
CA ALA A 17 8.39 20.61 23.26
C ALA A 17 6.94 20.28 23.66
N PRO A 18 5.92 21.15 23.52
CA PRO A 18 4.56 20.82 23.91
C PRO A 18 3.95 19.72 23.06
N ALA A 19 4.21 19.70 21.74
CA ALA A 19 3.73 18.64 20.85
C ALA A 19 4.39 17.29 21.17
N LEU A 20 5.69 17.31 21.46
CA LEU A 20 6.44 16.12 21.83
C LEU A 20 6.00 15.59 23.21
N LEU A 21 5.70 16.47 24.17
CA LEU A 21 5.15 16.10 25.47
C LEU A 21 3.81 15.37 25.31
N LEU A 22 2.89 15.92 24.51
CA LEU A 22 1.59 15.31 24.23
C LEU A 22 1.77 13.95 23.54
N PHE A 23 2.67 13.86 22.57
CA PHE A 23 2.97 12.59 21.90
C PHE A 23 3.49 11.54 22.88
N VAL A 24 4.44 11.88 23.73
CA VAL A 24 4.99 10.96 24.75
C VAL A 24 3.90 10.54 25.73
N LEU A 25 3.10 11.50 26.24
CA LEU A 25 2.09 11.22 27.25
C LEU A 25 0.94 10.34 26.70
N PHE A 26 0.44 10.64 25.49
CA PHE A 26 -0.75 9.97 24.94
C PHE A 26 -0.43 8.81 24.03
N PHE A 27 0.80 8.71 23.54
CA PHE A 27 1.20 7.63 22.64
C PHE A 27 2.27 6.72 23.25
N VAL A 28 3.43 7.25 23.61
CA VAL A 28 4.55 6.44 24.09
C VAL A 28 4.23 5.80 25.44
N LEU A 29 3.60 6.53 26.36
CA LEU A 29 3.30 6.01 27.69
C LEU A 29 2.30 4.85 27.66
N PRO A 30 1.11 4.94 26.99
CA PRO A 30 0.20 3.81 26.88
C PRO A 30 0.84 2.59 26.18
N PHE A 31 1.62 2.82 25.11
CA PHE A 31 2.37 1.74 24.46
C PHE A 31 3.41 1.10 25.38
N GLY A 32 4.12 1.89 26.16
CA GLY A 32 5.06 1.42 27.17
C GLY A 32 4.38 0.54 28.22
N VAL A 33 3.20 0.98 28.73
CA VAL A 33 2.39 0.17 29.67
C VAL A 33 1.93 -1.13 29.01
N MET A 34 1.46 -1.11 27.77
CA MET A 34 1.08 -2.33 27.05
C MET A 34 2.27 -3.27 26.87
N ALA A 35 3.42 -2.75 26.48
CA ALA A 35 4.65 -3.53 26.34
C ALA A 35 5.09 -4.14 27.67
N MET A 36 5.01 -3.38 28.77
CA MET A 36 5.29 -3.89 30.12
C MET A 36 4.31 -5.00 30.50
N MET A 37 3.00 -4.81 30.27
CA MET A 37 1.97 -5.82 30.56
C MET A 37 2.17 -7.11 29.76
N SER A 38 2.77 -7.05 28.56
CA SER A 38 3.11 -8.23 27.76
C SER A 38 4.07 -9.20 28.46
N PHE A 39 4.85 -8.72 29.40
CA PHE A 39 5.77 -9.53 30.21
C PHE A 39 5.15 -10.04 31.53
N TYR A 40 3.88 -9.76 31.80
CA TYR A 40 3.21 -10.25 33.01
C TYR A 40 2.38 -11.52 32.70
N SER A 41 2.32 -12.43 33.67
CA SER A 41 1.51 -13.68 33.58
C SER A 41 0.00 -13.44 33.57
N GLY A 42 -0.42 -12.20 33.84
CA GLY A 42 -1.80 -11.70 33.87
C GLY A 42 -1.81 -10.21 34.15
N ASN A 43 -2.99 -9.61 34.20
CA ASN A 43 -3.10 -8.17 34.48
C ASN A 43 -2.68 -7.89 35.95
N PRO A 44 -1.58 -7.16 36.20
CA PRO A 44 -1.09 -6.89 37.55
C PRO A 44 -2.03 -6.01 38.39
N VAL A 45 -2.98 -5.32 37.74
CA VAL A 45 -3.98 -4.48 38.41
C VAL A 45 -5.11 -5.32 39.03
N THR A 46 -5.49 -6.41 38.35
CA THR A 46 -6.60 -7.28 38.78
C THR A 46 -6.14 -8.56 39.47
N ASN A 47 -4.88 -8.96 39.24
CA ASN A 47 -4.30 -10.16 39.83
C ASN A 47 -3.04 -9.81 40.63
N PRO A 48 -3.11 -9.77 41.97
CA PRO A 48 -1.97 -9.45 42.83
C PRO A 48 -0.82 -10.48 42.74
N ASN A 49 -1.08 -11.67 42.22
CA ASN A 49 -0.10 -12.74 42.03
C ASN A 49 0.52 -12.73 40.61
N ALA A 50 0.30 -11.67 39.83
CA ALA A 50 0.91 -11.53 38.51
C ALA A 50 2.43 -11.35 38.64
N PHE A 51 3.21 -12.20 37.96
CA PHE A 51 4.67 -12.16 37.95
C PHE A 51 5.19 -11.96 36.53
N LEU A 52 6.43 -11.48 36.42
CA LEU A 52 7.09 -11.29 35.14
C LEU A 52 7.41 -12.66 34.51
N THR A 53 7.05 -12.83 33.23
CA THR A 53 7.23 -14.09 32.52
C THR A 53 7.42 -13.85 31.01
N THR A 54 8.23 -14.69 30.37
CA THR A 54 8.39 -14.76 28.91
C THR A 54 7.48 -15.82 28.28
N ARG A 55 6.65 -16.49 29.07
CA ARG A 55 5.84 -17.63 28.64
C ARG A 55 4.91 -17.32 27.47
N HIS A 56 4.45 -16.08 27.32
CA HIS A 56 3.62 -15.68 26.19
C HIS A 56 4.40 -15.72 24.87
N TYR A 57 5.67 -15.32 24.89
CA TYR A 57 6.58 -15.36 23.74
C TYR A 57 7.02 -16.79 23.42
N GLU A 58 7.29 -17.60 24.45
CA GLU A 58 7.59 -19.03 24.31
C GLU A 58 6.41 -19.77 23.65
N ARG A 59 5.18 -19.49 24.10
CA ARG A 59 3.97 -20.06 23.49
C ARG A 59 3.81 -19.63 22.04
N PHE A 60 4.11 -18.39 21.70
CA PHE A 60 4.05 -17.92 20.32
C PHE A 60 5.04 -18.64 19.42
N VAL A 61 6.26 -18.86 19.89
CA VAL A 61 7.34 -19.51 19.10
C VAL A 61 7.15 -21.03 19.05
N PHE A 62 6.82 -21.64 20.20
CA PHE A 62 6.71 -23.10 20.36
C PHE A 62 5.25 -23.56 20.48
N ASP A 63 4.36 -22.92 19.71
CA ASP A 63 2.93 -23.26 19.70
C ASP A 63 2.72 -24.65 19.11
N SER A 64 2.56 -25.64 19.99
CA SER A 64 2.29 -27.03 19.59
C SER A 64 0.92 -27.23 18.93
N ALA A 65 -0.02 -26.31 19.14
CA ALA A 65 -1.35 -26.34 18.54
C ALA A 65 -1.41 -25.61 17.18
N GLY A 66 -0.37 -24.84 16.83
CA GLY A 66 -0.29 -24.11 15.55
C GLY A 66 -1.21 -22.88 15.45
N ILE A 67 -1.99 -22.57 16.47
CA ILE A 67 -3.04 -21.55 16.45
C ILE A 67 -2.47 -20.16 16.10
N TYR A 68 -1.34 -19.80 16.71
CA TYR A 68 -0.71 -18.49 16.46
C TYR A 68 -0.06 -18.41 15.08
N HIS A 69 0.52 -19.51 14.61
CA HIS A 69 1.11 -19.59 13.27
C HIS A 69 0.04 -19.52 12.19
N ASP A 70 -1.08 -20.24 12.38
CA ASP A 70 -2.20 -20.19 11.45
C ASP A 70 -2.85 -18.81 11.40
N ALA A 71 -3.01 -18.16 12.55
CA ALA A 71 -3.52 -16.79 12.62
C ALA A 71 -2.57 -15.79 11.92
N LEU A 72 -1.26 -15.92 12.13
CA LEU A 72 -0.25 -15.10 11.48
C LEU A 72 -0.28 -15.29 9.95
N TRP A 73 -0.31 -16.57 9.51
CA TRP A 73 -0.33 -16.91 8.09
C TRP A 73 -1.59 -16.40 7.40
N SER A 74 -2.76 -16.59 8.02
CA SER A 74 -4.04 -16.07 7.52
C SER A 74 -4.01 -14.55 7.42
N THR A 75 -3.47 -13.86 8.42
CA THR A 75 -3.36 -12.40 8.42
C THR A 75 -2.45 -11.90 7.28
N LEU A 76 -1.28 -12.53 7.11
CA LEU A 76 -0.35 -12.18 6.02
C LEU A 76 -0.96 -12.44 4.65
N ARG A 77 -1.62 -13.57 4.48
CA ARG A 77 -2.30 -13.94 3.22
C ARG A 77 -3.42 -12.96 2.89
N ILE A 78 -4.32 -12.67 3.83
CA ILE A 78 -5.41 -11.70 3.63
C ILE A 78 -4.85 -10.31 3.34
N GLY A 79 -3.84 -9.88 4.08
CA GLY A 79 -3.18 -8.58 3.86
C GLY A 79 -2.53 -8.47 2.49
N LEU A 80 -1.82 -9.52 2.05
CA LEU A 80 -1.18 -9.56 0.73
C LEU A 80 -2.21 -9.52 -0.40
N ILE A 81 -3.24 -10.37 -0.33
CA ILE A 81 -4.32 -10.42 -1.33
C ILE A 81 -5.02 -9.06 -1.39
N THR A 82 -5.38 -8.49 -0.25
CA THR A 82 -6.03 -7.17 -0.16
C THR A 82 -5.17 -6.08 -0.80
N THR A 83 -3.87 -6.08 -0.53
CA THR A 83 -2.93 -5.11 -1.09
C THR A 83 -2.84 -5.23 -2.61
N ILE A 84 -2.67 -6.45 -3.12
CA ILE A 84 -2.59 -6.70 -4.57
C ILE A 84 -3.87 -6.30 -5.27
N VAL A 85 -5.03 -6.71 -4.75
CA VAL A 85 -6.33 -6.38 -5.36
C VAL A 85 -6.60 -4.88 -5.30
N SER A 86 -6.33 -4.23 -4.16
CA SER A 86 -6.48 -2.78 -4.02
C SER A 86 -5.55 -2.00 -4.95
N LEU A 87 -4.33 -2.49 -5.19
CA LEU A 87 -3.39 -1.90 -6.14
C LEU A 87 -3.86 -2.08 -7.58
N LEU A 88 -4.33 -3.28 -7.95
CA LEU A 88 -4.82 -3.58 -9.30
C LEU A 88 -6.04 -2.71 -9.67
N ILE A 89 -6.94 -2.45 -8.73
CA ILE A 89 -8.11 -1.59 -8.92
C ILE A 89 -7.71 -0.11 -8.80
N GLY A 90 -6.92 0.23 -7.79
CA GLY A 90 -6.55 1.61 -7.46
C GLY A 90 -5.60 2.25 -8.46
N TYR A 91 -4.62 1.48 -8.99
CA TYR A 91 -3.61 2.02 -9.90
C TYR A 91 -4.21 2.59 -11.21
N PRO A 92 -5.02 1.84 -11.98
CA PRO A 92 -5.60 2.38 -13.21
C PRO A 92 -6.50 3.60 -12.95
N LEU A 93 -7.27 3.57 -11.87
CA LEU A 93 -8.13 4.69 -11.49
C LEU A 93 -7.32 5.92 -11.08
N ALA A 94 -6.26 5.73 -10.29
CA ALA A 94 -5.35 6.79 -9.89
C ALA A 94 -4.59 7.38 -11.09
N HIS A 95 -4.12 6.53 -12.00
CA HIS A 95 -3.44 6.97 -13.22
C HIS A 95 -4.36 7.81 -14.12
N TRP A 96 -5.59 7.33 -14.32
CA TRP A 96 -6.59 8.08 -15.09
C TRP A 96 -6.91 9.42 -14.44
N MET A 97 -7.11 9.43 -13.13
CA MET A 97 -7.40 10.63 -12.35
C MET A 97 -6.23 11.65 -12.39
N ALA A 98 -4.97 11.17 -12.27
CA ALA A 98 -3.79 12.03 -12.32
C ALA A 98 -3.57 12.70 -13.70
N ARG A 99 -4.06 12.08 -14.79
CA ARG A 99 -3.95 12.60 -16.17
C ARG A 99 -5.19 13.34 -16.66
N MET A 100 -6.20 13.48 -15.81
CA MET A 100 -7.45 14.15 -16.15
C MET A 100 -7.26 15.67 -16.26
N GLN A 101 -7.57 16.24 -17.42
CA GLN A 101 -7.43 17.69 -17.68
C GLN A 101 -8.67 18.48 -17.27
N SER A 102 -9.83 17.84 -17.21
CA SER A 102 -11.08 18.47 -16.81
C SER A 102 -11.14 18.68 -15.30
N ARG A 103 -11.19 19.93 -14.85
CA ARG A 103 -11.32 20.28 -13.43
C ARG A 103 -12.61 19.72 -12.81
N LEU A 104 -13.71 19.81 -13.54
CA LEU A 104 -15.00 19.28 -13.07
C LEU A 104 -14.99 17.75 -12.99
N GLY A 105 -14.46 17.08 -14.01
CA GLY A 105 -14.31 15.62 -14.01
C GLY A 105 -13.43 15.14 -12.87
N HIS A 106 -12.28 15.79 -12.64
CA HIS A 106 -11.40 15.47 -11.52
C HIS A 106 -12.12 15.63 -10.16
N ALA A 107 -12.86 16.73 -9.97
CA ALA A 107 -13.62 16.95 -8.73
C ALA A 107 -14.73 15.90 -8.52
N LEU A 108 -15.45 15.52 -9.57
CA LEU A 108 -16.50 14.48 -9.49
C LEU A 108 -15.92 13.11 -9.14
N VAL A 109 -14.81 12.70 -9.77
CA VAL A 109 -14.15 11.43 -9.47
C VAL A 109 -13.57 11.45 -8.05
N LEU A 110 -12.97 12.55 -7.65
CA LEU A 110 -12.46 12.75 -6.29
C LEU A 110 -13.58 12.61 -5.25
N MET A 111 -14.73 13.26 -5.48
CA MET A 111 -15.92 13.13 -4.63
C MET A 111 -16.41 11.68 -4.57
N ALA A 112 -16.48 10.99 -5.72
CA ALA A 112 -16.91 9.58 -5.77
C ALA A 112 -15.96 8.66 -5.01
N VAL A 113 -14.65 8.94 -5.00
CA VAL A 113 -13.65 8.19 -4.24
C VAL A 113 -13.71 8.50 -2.74
N ILE A 114 -13.96 9.76 -2.38
CA ILE A 114 -14.03 10.17 -0.95
C ILE A 114 -15.38 9.82 -0.32
N ALA A 115 -16.48 9.84 -1.06
CA ALA A 115 -17.81 9.61 -0.52
C ALA A 115 -17.93 8.31 0.32
N PRO A 116 -17.38 7.16 -0.11
CA PRO A 116 -17.39 5.95 0.72
C PRO A 116 -16.58 6.10 2.03
N MET A 117 -15.57 6.98 2.06
CA MET A 117 -14.77 7.21 3.27
C MET A 117 -15.53 7.99 4.34
N LEU A 118 -16.47 8.85 3.93
CA LEU A 118 -17.32 9.61 4.85
C LEU A 118 -18.36 8.73 5.55
N THR A 119 -18.63 7.55 5.01
CA THR A 119 -19.53 6.59 5.65
C THR A 119 -18.86 5.95 6.86
N GLY A 120 -19.52 5.98 8.00
CA GLY A 120 -19.02 5.39 9.24
C GLY A 120 -18.72 3.88 9.09
N ILE A 121 -17.70 3.40 9.79
CA ILE A 121 -17.26 2.00 9.71
C ILE A 121 -18.38 1.02 10.04
N VAL A 122 -19.21 1.35 11.02
CA VAL A 122 -20.34 0.51 11.46
C VAL A 122 -21.35 0.30 10.33
N VAL A 123 -21.78 1.40 9.70
CA VAL A 123 -22.75 1.35 8.59
C VAL A 123 -22.21 0.52 7.42
N ARG A 124 -20.93 0.73 7.09
CA ARG A 124 -20.27 -0.02 6.02
C ARG A 124 -20.16 -1.51 6.33
N THR A 125 -19.79 -1.87 7.55
CA THR A 125 -19.72 -3.27 7.97
C THR A 125 -21.10 -3.92 7.91
N PHE A 126 -22.15 -3.26 8.39
CA PHE A 126 -23.53 -3.74 8.29
C PHE A 126 -23.97 -3.92 6.84
N ALA A 127 -23.63 -2.99 5.96
CA ALA A 127 -23.95 -3.10 4.54
C ALA A 127 -23.32 -4.35 3.91
N TRP A 128 -22.03 -4.59 4.17
CA TRP A 128 -21.36 -5.79 3.68
C TRP A 128 -21.94 -7.08 4.28
N MET A 129 -22.27 -7.09 5.56
CA MET A 129 -22.95 -8.23 6.19
C MET A 129 -24.28 -8.53 5.51
N THR A 130 -25.09 -7.51 5.24
CA THR A 130 -26.41 -7.67 4.57
C THR A 130 -26.25 -8.15 3.12
N ILE A 131 -25.21 -7.72 2.42
CA ILE A 131 -24.98 -8.10 1.01
C ILE A 131 -24.45 -9.54 0.89
N LEU A 132 -23.53 -9.94 1.80
CA LEU A 132 -22.80 -11.21 1.72
C LEU A 132 -23.46 -12.38 2.45
N GLN A 133 -24.50 -12.15 3.29
CA GLN A 133 -25.19 -13.23 4.00
C GLN A 133 -25.89 -14.23 3.04
N ASP A 134 -26.23 -15.40 3.54
CA ASP A 134 -26.82 -16.49 2.74
C ASP A 134 -28.10 -16.08 2.00
N LYS A 135 -28.92 -15.24 2.62
CA LYS A 135 -30.11 -14.61 2.01
C LYS A 135 -29.84 -13.19 1.53
N GLY A 136 -28.58 -12.83 1.34
CA GLY A 136 -28.15 -11.52 0.89
C GLY A 136 -28.42 -11.28 -0.60
N VAL A 137 -28.23 -10.03 -1.02
CA VAL A 137 -28.51 -9.59 -2.39
C VAL A 137 -27.72 -10.41 -3.41
N ILE A 138 -26.44 -10.68 -3.16
CA ILE A 138 -25.58 -11.44 -4.09
C ILE A 138 -26.09 -12.87 -4.26
N ASN A 139 -26.31 -13.61 -3.17
CA ASN A 139 -26.78 -14.98 -3.23
C ASN A 139 -28.16 -15.08 -3.87
N THR A 140 -29.07 -14.16 -3.53
CA THR A 140 -30.42 -14.12 -4.11
C THR A 140 -30.38 -13.92 -5.63
N LEU A 141 -29.56 -12.99 -6.12
CA LEU A 141 -29.40 -12.74 -7.56
C LEU A 141 -28.77 -13.93 -8.29
N LEU A 142 -27.73 -14.54 -7.71
CA LEU A 142 -27.05 -15.70 -8.32
C LEU A 142 -27.97 -16.92 -8.43
N VAL A 143 -28.81 -17.16 -7.42
CA VAL A 143 -29.82 -18.23 -7.45
C VAL A 143 -30.93 -17.92 -8.47
N GLN A 144 -31.42 -16.67 -8.51
CA GLN A 144 -32.46 -16.26 -9.46
C GLN A 144 -31.99 -16.35 -10.92
N TRP A 145 -30.72 -16.06 -11.19
CA TRP A 145 -30.14 -16.18 -12.53
C TRP A 145 -29.73 -17.62 -12.87
N GLY A 146 -29.95 -18.57 -11.97
CA GLY A 146 -29.61 -19.98 -12.19
C GLY A 146 -28.11 -20.28 -12.25
N VAL A 147 -27.28 -19.37 -11.78
CA VAL A 147 -25.81 -19.52 -11.75
C VAL A 147 -25.39 -20.51 -10.66
N ILE A 148 -26.12 -20.52 -9.55
CA ILE A 148 -25.89 -21.43 -8.41
C ILE A 148 -27.21 -22.04 -7.95
N GLU A 149 -27.15 -23.31 -7.50
CA GLU A 149 -28.30 -24.02 -6.95
C GLU A 149 -28.50 -23.75 -5.45
N LYS A 150 -27.43 -23.47 -4.74
CA LYS A 150 -27.43 -23.22 -3.29
C LYS A 150 -26.68 -21.94 -2.95
N PRO A 151 -27.09 -21.21 -1.90
CA PRO A 151 -26.35 -20.04 -1.42
C PRO A 151 -24.90 -20.37 -1.10
N LEU A 152 -23.98 -19.51 -1.52
CA LEU A 152 -22.57 -19.61 -1.18
C LEU A 152 -22.31 -18.99 0.19
N PRO A 153 -21.50 -19.62 1.05
CA PRO A 153 -21.09 -19.05 2.33
C PRO A 153 -20.08 -17.92 2.12
N LEU A 154 -20.54 -16.76 1.65
CA LEU A 154 -19.67 -15.61 1.35
C LEU A 154 -19.32 -14.82 2.60
N MET A 155 -20.08 -14.96 3.68
CA MET A 155 -19.88 -14.29 4.95
C MET A 155 -19.01 -15.14 5.89
N TYR A 156 -18.27 -14.50 6.77
CA TYR A 156 -17.39 -15.14 7.77
C TYR A 156 -16.27 -16.02 7.18
N ASN A 157 -15.81 -15.69 5.97
CA ASN A 157 -14.68 -16.36 5.33
C ASN A 157 -13.64 -15.33 4.84
N GLU A 158 -12.49 -15.83 4.35
CA GLU A 158 -11.42 -14.99 3.82
C GLU A 158 -11.90 -14.10 2.66
N PHE A 159 -12.78 -14.61 1.79
CA PHE A 159 -13.30 -13.86 0.64
C PHE A 159 -14.10 -12.63 1.10
N GLY A 160 -15.07 -12.80 1.99
CA GLY A 160 -15.87 -11.70 2.53
C GLY A 160 -15.01 -10.65 3.23
N THR A 161 -14.01 -11.10 3.98
CA THR A 161 -13.04 -10.21 4.65
C THR A 161 -12.24 -9.41 3.64
N VAL A 162 -11.69 -10.04 2.61
CA VAL A 162 -10.91 -9.36 1.55
C VAL A 162 -11.78 -8.34 0.81
N VAL A 163 -13.00 -8.69 0.43
CA VAL A 163 -13.91 -7.77 -0.28
C VAL A 163 -14.19 -6.52 0.56
N ALA A 164 -14.50 -6.70 1.85
CA ALA A 164 -14.75 -5.59 2.77
C ALA A 164 -13.50 -4.70 2.95
N LEU A 165 -12.31 -5.31 3.10
CA LEU A 165 -11.05 -4.60 3.24
C LEU A 165 -10.66 -3.85 1.95
N VAL A 166 -10.81 -4.47 0.78
CA VAL A 166 -10.55 -3.82 -0.52
C VAL A 166 -11.41 -2.58 -0.67
N HIS A 167 -12.71 -2.66 -0.35
CA HIS A 167 -13.60 -1.50 -0.39
C HIS A 167 -13.11 -0.34 0.51
N ILE A 168 -12.52 -0.66 1.66
CA ILE A 168 -11.95 0.35 2.57
C ILE A 168 -10.65 0.94 2.01
N TYR A 169 -9.75 0.10 1.49
CA TYR A 169 -8.39 0.51 1.12
C TYR A 169 -8.26 1.08 -0.28
N VAL A 170 -9.15 0.73 -1.23
CA VAL A 170 -9.11 1.28 -2.60
C VAL A 170 -9.14 2.82 -2.62
N PRO A 171 -10.03 3.53 -1.91
CA PRO A 171 -10.00 4.99 -1.87
C PRO A 171 -8.66 5.56 -1.38
N PHE A 172 -8.08 5.01 -0.32
CA PHE A 172 -6.77 5.43 0.19
C PHE A 172 -5.66 5.21 -0.83
N MET A 173 -5.68 4.05 -1.50
CA MET A 173 -4.71 3.72 -2.54
C MET A 173 -4.82 4.69 -3.72
N VAL A 174 -6.04 4.99 -4.18
CA VAL A 174 -6.28 5.94 -5.28
C VAL A 174 -5.76 7.33 -4.94
N LEU A 175 -6.10 7.87 -3.76
CA LEU A 175 -5.67 9.20 -3.34
C LEU A 175 -4.15 9.30 -3.22
N THR A 176 -3.54 8.31 -2.59
CA THR A 176 -2.07 8.27 -2.40
C THR A 176 -1.34 8.18 -3.75
N LEU A 177 -1.78 7.25 -4.61
CA LEU A 177 -1.16 7.05 -5.92
C LEU A 177 -1.38 8.24 -6.85
N THR A 178 -2.57 8.87 -6.84
CA THR A 178 -2.84 10.08 -7.64
C THR A 178 -1.88 11.19 -7.27
N GLY A 179 -1.63 11.40 -5.97
CA GLY A 179 -0.68 12.40 -5.48
C GLY A 179 0.77 12.13 -5.90
N VAL A 180 1.18 10.85 -5.96
CA VAL A 180 2.53 10.46 -6.41
C VAL A 180 2.65 10.55 -7.93
N ILE A 181 1.70 9.98 -8.68
CA ILE A 181 1.71 9.96 -10.15
C ILE A 181 1.62 11.38 -10.70
N GLY A 182 0.82 12.25 -10.10
CA GLY A 182 0.69 13.65 -10.53
C GLY A 182 1.97 14.49 -10.39
N ARG A 183 2.95 14.04 -9.59
CA ARG A 183 4.27 14.68 -9.45
C ARG A 183 5.31 14.17 -10.44
N ILE A 184 5.03 13.08 -11.15
CA ILE A 184 5.93 12.55 -12.18
C ILE A 184 5.84 13.43 -13.41
N ASP A 185 6.99 14.03 -13.80
CA ASP A 185 7.08 14.87 -14.98
C ASP A 185 6.78 14.04 -16.24
N GLU A 186 5.80 14.49 -17.02
CA GLU A 186 5.41 13.84 -18.30
C GLU A 186 6.58 13.74 -19.28
N ARG A 187 7.55 14.65 -19.17
CA ARG A 187 8.77 14.64 -20.01
C ARG A 187 9.62 13.40 -19.75
N LEU A 188 9.65 12.88 -18.51
CA LEU A 188 10.37 11.64 -18.18
C LEU A 188 9.70 10.42 -18.81
N GLU A 189 8.37 10.41 -18.84
CA GLU A 189 7.62 9.33 -19.49
C GLU A 189 7.78 9.37 -21.01
N GLN A 190 7.75 10.57 -21.62
CA GLN A 190 8.02 10.76 -23.05
C GLN A 190 9.46 10.37 -23.41
N ALA A 191 10.44 10.72 -22.58
CA ALA A 191 11.83 10.33 -22.76
C ALA A 191 12.03 8.81 -22.65
N ALA A 192 11.30 8.15 -21.77
CA ALA A 192 11.34 6.68 -21.65
C ALA A 192 10.72 6.00 -22.89
N ARG A 193 9.62 6.53 -23.40
CA ARG A 193 8.97 6.02 -24.64
C ARG A 193 9.79 6.27 -25.90
N SER A 194 10.53 7.37 -25.98
CA SER A 194 11.40 7.72 -27.12
C SER A 194 12.72 6.94 -27.13
N ARG A 195 13.10 6.26 -26.05
CA ARG A 195 14.28 5.39 -26.01
C ARG A 195 14.01 4.10 -26.78
N PRO A 196 14.68 3.84 -27.90
CA PRO A 196 14.56 2.55 -28.60
C PRO A 196 15.00 1.43 -27.66
N ALA A 197 14.23 0.33 -27.66
CA ALA A 197 14.52 -0.84 -26.84
C ALA A 197 15.98 -1.30 -27.05
N PRO A 198 16.68 -1.79 -26.04
CA PRO A 198 18.10 -2.17 -26.11
C PRO A 198 18.45 -3.09 -27.29
N ARG A 199 17.51 -3.96 -27.70
CA ARG A 199 17.66 -4.87 -28.85
C ARG A 199 17.71 -4.15 -30.20
N LEU A 200 17.02 -3.03 -30.38
CA LEU A 200 17.07 -2.24 -31.59
C LEU A 200 18.37 -1.44 -31.72
N ARG A 201 18.97 -1.00 -30.59
CA ARG A 201 20.28 -0.35 -30.60
C ARG A 201 21.39 -1.30 -31.06
N ALA A 202 21.38 -2.54 -30.62
CA ALA A 202 22.35 -3.55 -31.05
C ALA A 202 22.22 -3.86 -32.57
N ALA A 203 21.00 -3.94 -33.09
CA ALA A 203 20.75 -4.18 -34.52
C ALA A 203 21.13 -2.96 -35.40
N CYS A 204 20.90 -1.73 -34.95
CA CYS A 204 21.34 -0.54 -35.70
C CYS A 204 22.86 -0.33 -35.66
N SER A 205 23.51 -0.64 -34.54
CA SER A 205 24.97 -0.52 -34.38
C SER A 205 25.71 -1.52 -35.30
N SER A 206 25.17 -2.74 -35.45
CA SER A 206 25.78 -3.75 -36.31
C SER A 206 25.63 -3.43 -37.83
N ARG A 207 24.62 -2.66 -38.22
CA ARG A 207 24.43 -2.23 -39.60
C ARG A 207 25.28 -1.03 -40.00
N SER A 208 25.70 -0.20 -39.04
CA SER A 208 26.52 1.00 -39.28
C SER A 208 28.01 0.67 -39.50
N SER A 209 28.48 -0.54 -39.15
CA SER A 209 29.86 -0.92 -39.27
C SER A 209 30.23 -1.56 -40.64
N MET A 210 29.27 -1.69 -41.57
CA MET A 210 29.54 -2.19 -42.92
C MET A 210 29.33 -1.11 -43.98
N ARG A 211 30.17 -0.06 -43.97
CA ARG A 211 30.41 0.78 -45.16
C ARG A 211 31.77 0.39 -45.73
N PRO A 212 31.83 -0.09 -46.96
CA PRO A 212 33.12 -0.31 -47.66
C PRO A 212 33.76 1.04 -47.92
N ILE A 213 35.04 1.15 -47.58
CA ILE A 213 35.88 2.29 -47.87
C ILE A 213 36.12 2.25 -49.40
N THR A 214 35.54 3.20 -50.14
CA THR A 214 35.88 3.43 -51.54
C THR A 214 37.28 4.03 -51.63
N PRO A 215 38.21 3.48 -52.43
CA PRO A 215 39.55 4.04 -52.53
C PRO A 215 39.50 5.38 -53.29
N VAL A 216 40.14 6.38 -52.69
CA VAL A 216 40.34 7.74 -53.29
C VAL A 216 41.20 7.61 -54.51
N ARG A 217 40.66 7.97 -55.69
CA ARG A 217 41.37 8.07 -56.96
C ARG A 217 42.30 9.29 -56.89
N VAL A 218 43.58 9.05 -56.78
CA VAL A 218 44.59 10.11 -56.96
C VAL A 218 44.67 10.49 -58.44
N SER A 219 44.17 11.64 -58.84
CA SER A 219 44.39 12.20 -60.18
C SER A 219 45.75 12.90 -60.18
N THR A 220 46.68 12.34 -60.90
CA THR A 220 47.96 12.98 -61.29
C THR A 220 47.68 14.17 -62.20
N MET A 221 47.91 15.39 -61.74
CA MET A 221 48.04 16.55 -62.60
C MET A 221 49.38 16.47 -63.32
N LYS A 222 49.35 16.27 -64.64
CA LYS A 222 50.47 16.57 -65.59
C LYS A 222 50.43 18.04 -65.91
N GLY A 223 51.57 18.72 -65.73
CA GLY A 223 51.76 20.10 -66.08
C GLY A 223 52.03 20.31 -67.60
N THR A 224 51.73 21.45 -68.04
CA THR A 224 52.49 22.33 -69.01
C THR A 224 52.24 23.76 -68.64
#